data_14997cdbb8c522e6d025465968d50230
#
_entry.id   14997cdbb8c522e6d025465968d50230
#
_cell.length_a   1.000
_cell.length_b   1.000
_cell.length_c   1.000
_cell.angle_alpha   90.00
_cell.angle_beta   90.00
_cell.angle_gamma   90.00
#
_symmetry.space_group_name_H-M   'P 1'
#
loop_
_entity.id
_entity.type
_entity.pdbx_description
1 polymer ?
#
loop_
_entity_poly.entity_id
_entity_poly.type
_entity_poly.pdbx_seq_one_letter_code
_entity_poly.pdbx_strand_id
1 'polypeptide(L)'
;NMIATGEPFVFQDGSAIKVGVKAGGFMVRDGNRPHSNFRRKFGTIHYNFPLNSPYGAPGLDVAGNRWNQIIFTNKNGDRFVQEVDKWDLGTGYNFYDLALAQPDQLIWTIFDDATAKKYRWSTKPPVCEEGLAFDANTLDELGKLTNQPNLAQTVERYNNFVDTKADSDFGRPAATMTKKIEKAPFHAVRCVLAVHNISAGLAINGDGQVIDIDLQPIPGLYAAGESAGGIGGGVTGSMIVGQIAAEHLTNN
;
A
#
# COMPACT_ATOMS: atom_id res chain seq x y z
N ASN A 1 -13.50 -6.61 -2.43
CA ASN A 1 -12.99 -7.66 -1.53
C ASN A 1 -11.58 -7.29 -1.11
N MET A 2 -11.43 -6.89 0.15
CA MET A 2 -10.15 -6.60 0.75
C MET A 2 -9.43 -7.93 1.02
N ILE A 3 -8.28 -8.14 0.39
CA ILE A 3 -7.46 -9.30 0.70
C ILE A 3 -6.54 -8.88 1.85
N ALA A 4 -6.76 -9.46 3.01
CA ALA A 4 -6.08 -9.13 4.25
C ALA A 4 -4.75 -9.87 4.39
N THR A 5 -3.81 -9.69 3.45
CA THR A 5 -2.44 -10.11 3.70
C THR A 5 -1.50 -9.26 2.87
N GLY A 6 -0.87 -8.30 3.50
CA GLY A 6 0.13 -7.49 2.85
C GLY A 6 1.41 -8.23 2.54
N GLU A 7 1.71 -9.31 3.25
CA GLU A 7 2.97 -10.02 3.07
C GLU A 7 2.76 -11.54 3.16
N PRO A 8 3.37 -12.32 2.26
CA PRO A 8 3.05 -13.74 2.07
C PRO A 8 3.51 -14.66 3.21
N PHE A 9 4.10 -14.14 4.27
CA PHE A 9 4.70 -14.95 5.34
C PHE A 9 4.04 -14.80 6.70
N VAL A 10 2.92 -14.07 6.80
CA VAL A 10 2.39 -13.70 8.10
C VAL A 10 1.04 -14.34 8.36
N PHE A 11 1.04 -15.38 9.15
CA PHE A 11 -0.17 -15.93 9.74
C PHE A 11 -0.56 -15.10 10.97
N GLN A 12 -1.10 -13.91 10.73
CA GLN A 12 -1.57 -13.03 11.80
C GLN A 12 -3.03 -13.35 12.10
N ASP A 13 -3.25 -14.18 13.10
CA ASP A 13 -4.61 -14.55 13.55
C ASP A 13 -5.11 -13.72 14.74
N GLY A 14 -4.29 -12.77 15.22
CA GLY A 14 -4.59 -11.92 16.37
C GLY A 14 -4.57 -12.65 17.70
N SER A 15 -3.97 -13.85 17.80
CA SER A 15 -3.94 -14.66 19.01
C SER A 15 -3.32 -13.93 20.19
N ALA A 16 -2.21 -13.22 19.99
CA ALA A 16 -1.55 -12.44 21.04
C ALA A 16 -2.46 -11.34 21.60
N ILE A 17 -3.16 -10.61 20.72
CA ILE A 17 -4.12 -9.58 21.13
C ILE A 17 -5.28 -10.20 21.90
N LYS A 18 -5.82 -11.33 21.42
CA LYS A 18 -6.91 -12.05 22.12
C LYS A 18 -6.52 -12.49 23.52
N VAL A 19 -5.29 -12.96 23.71
CA VAL A 19 -4.76 -13.34 25.03
C VAL A 19 -4.68 -12.11 25.93
N GLY A 20 -4.11 -11.01 25.46
CA GLY A 20 -3.98 -9.78 26.24
C GLY A 20 -5.34 -9.18 26.64
N VAL A 21 -6.31 -9.19 25.74
CA VAL A 21 -7.68 -8.74 26.07
C VAL A 21 -8.35 -9.65 27.09
N LYS A 22 -8.18 -10.96 26.98
CA LYS A 22 -8.70 -11.92 27.98
C LYS A 22 -8.07 -11.75 29.38
N ALA A 23 -6.83 -11.25 29.42
CA ALA A 23 -6.14 -10.95 30.68
C ALA A 23 -6.54 -9.59 31.28
N GLY A 24 -7.45 -8.84 30.65
CA GLY A 24 -7.94 -7.55 31.14
C GLY A 24 -7.38 -6.34 30.40
N GLY A 25 -6.49 -6.52 29.43
CA GLY A 25 -6.01 -5.44 28.58
C GLY A 25 -7.07 -4.95 27.60
N PHE A 26 -6.88 -3.78 27.05
CA PHE A 26 -7.75 -3.25 26.02
C PHE A 26 -6.95 -2.84 24.77
N MET A 27 -7.66 -2.71 23.66
CA MET A 27 -7.06 -2.34 22.39
C MET A 27 -7.05 -0.81 22.21
N VAL A 28 -5.91 -0.31 21.77
CA VAL A 28 -5.79 1.06 21.29
C VAL A 28 -5.46 1.07 19.81
N ARG A 29 -5.80 2.17 19.18
CA ARG A 29 -5.42 2.47 17.80
C ARG A 29 -4.23 3.43 17.79
N ASP A 30 -3.50 3.51 16.69
CA ASP A 30 -2.59 4.63 16.42
C ASP A 30 -3.42 5.91 16.28
N GLY A 31 -3.76 6.50 17.42
CA GLY A 31 -4.91 7.40 17.53
C GLY A 31 -4.60 8.83 17.76
N ASN A 32 -3.38 9.27 17.98
CA ASN A 32 -3.21 10.63 18.48
C ASN A 32 -2.11 11.47 17.78
N ARG A 33 -1.87 11.21 16.51
CA ARG A 33 -1.08 12.18 15.73
C ARG A 33 -2.05 13.14 15.03
N PRO A 34 -1.89 14.46 15.23
CA PRO A 34 -2.79 15.49 14.68
C PRO A 34 -2.90 15.48 13.14
N HIS A 35 -2.02 14.74 12.48
CA HIS A 35 -1.99 14.55 11.02
C HIS A 35 -2.40 13.15 10.58
N SER A 36 -2.84 12.27 11.48
CA SER A 36 -3.40 10.97 11.10
C SER A 36 -4.83 11.17 10.64
N ASN A 37 -4.99 11.62 9.43
CA ASN A 37 -6.26 11.53 8.73
C ASN A 37 -6.77 10.09 8.83
N PHE A 38 -8.08 9.91 8.77
CA PHE A 38 -8.91 8.70 8.85
C PHE A 38 -8.25 7.36 8.42
N ARG A 39 -7.17 7.39 7.72
CA ARG A 39 -6.44 6.37 6.97
C ARG A 39 -5.59 5.42 7.77
N ARG A 40 -5.11 5.83 8.94
CA ARG A 40 -4.32 4.97 9.82
C ARG A 40 -5.16 4.26 10.87
N LYS A 41 -6.48 4.38 10.78
CA LYS A 41 -7.38 3.78 11.77
C LYS A 41 -7.31 2.25 11.83
N PHE A 42 -6.86 1.60 10.76
CA PHE A 42 -6.87 0.14 10.64
C PHE A 42 -5.52 -0.46 10.19
N GLY A 43 -4.45 0.31 10.19
CA GLY A 43 -3.17 -0.10 9.64
C GLY A 43 -2.84 0.58 8.33
N THR A 44 -1.68 0.27 7.78
CA THR A 44 -1.26 0.79 6.49
C THR A 44 -1.82 -0.08 5.39
N ILE A 45 -2.71 0.49 4.59
CA ILE A 45 -3.28 -0.19 3.43
C ILE A 45 -2.36 0.10 2.24
N HIS A 46 -1.89 -0.93 1.57
CA HIS A 46 -1.13 -0.83 0.34
C HIS A 46 -1.89 -1.45 -0.81
N TYR A 47 -1.80 -0.83 -1.98
CA TYR A 47 -2.08 -1.52 -3.22
C TYR A 47 -0.82 -2.30 -3.59
N ASN A 48 -0.83 -3.59 -3.30
CA ASN A 48 0.25 -4.45 -3.71
C ASN A 48 0.05 -4.89 -5.15
N PHE A 49 1.12 -4.77 -5.89
CA PHE A 49 1.27 -5.56 -7.09
C PHE A 49 1.49 -7.01 -6.69
N PRO A 50 0.84 -7.94 -7.37
CA PRO A 50 1.13 -9.35 -7.19
C PRO A 50 2.46 -9.78 -7.82
N LEU A 51 3.38 -8.86 -8.03
CA LEU A 51 4.73 -9.15 -8.48
C LEU A 51 5.55 -9.58 -7.27
N ASN A 52 5.58 -10.87 -7.02
CA ASN A 52 6.39 -11.43 -5.95
C ASN A 52 7.88 -11.23 -6.22
N SER A 53 8.52 -10.40 -5.41
CA SER A 53 9.94 -10.50 -5.19
C SER A 53 10.17 -11.10 -3.80
N PRO A 54 11.07 -12.05 -3.64
CA PRO A 54 11.39 -12.61 -2.34
C PRO A 54 12.04 -11.61 -1.35
N TYR A 55 12.29 -10.37 -1.78
CA TYR A 55 12.98 -9.34 -0.98
C TYR A 55 12.25 -7.99 -0.93
N GLY A 56 10.95 -8.01 -0.91
CA GLY A 56 10.16 -6.78 -1.02
C GLY A 56 9.75 -6.59 -2.47
N ALA A 57 8.46 -6.62 -2.66
CA ALA A 57 7.87 -6.67 -3.97
C ALA A 57 8.34 -5.52 -4.85
N PRO A 58 8.76 -5.77 -6.08
CA PRO A 58 8.83 -4.74 -7.11
C PRO A 58 7.54 -3.93 -7.19
N GLY A 59 6.41 -4.50 -6.77
CA GLY A 59 5.14 -3.83 -6.64
C GLY A 59 5.08 -2.72 -5.61
N LEU A 60 5.69 -2.86 -4.46
CA LEU A 60 5.86 -1.76 -3.50
C LEU A 60 6.74 -0.64 -4.10
N ASP A 61 7.75 -0.99 -4.86
CA ASP A 61 8.60 -0.04 -5.58
C ASP A 61 7.82 0.71 -6.68
N VAL A 62 6.96 0.03 -7.42
CA VAL A 62 6.10 0.69 -8.42
C VAL A 62 5.14 1.66 -7.74
N ALA A 63 4.42 1.20 -6.73
CA ALA A 63 3.47 2.04 -6.00
C ALA A 63 4.14 3.10 -5.12
N GLY A 64 5.42 2.94 -4.77
CA GLY A 64 6.12 3.81 -3.84
C GLY A 64 7.05 4.82 -4.46
N ASN A 65 7.85 4.43 -5.44
CA ASN A 65 9.01 5.20 -5.88
C ASN A 65 9.10 5.41 -7.40
N ARG A 66 8.15 4.89 -8.19
CA ARG A 66 8.21 4.88 -9.66
C ARG A 66 6.98 5.49 -10.33
N TRP A 67 6.20 6.25 -9.60
CA TRP A 67 4.96 6.81 -10.10
C TRP A 67 5.13 7.69 -11.33
N ASN A 68 6.28 8.32 -11.50
CA ASN A 68 6.61 9.08 -12.69
C ASN A 68 6.82 8.24 -13.97
N GLN A 69 6.79 6.92 -13.87
CA GLN A 69 6.99 5.98 -14.98
C GLN A 69 5.71 5.24 -15.40
N ILE A 70 4.61 5.48 -14.70
CA ILE A 70 3.37 4.73 -14.81
C ILE A 70 2.16 5.67 -14.77
N ILE A 71 0.99 5.14 -15.10
CA ILE A 71 -0.31 5.71 -14.71
C ILE A 71 -1.15 4.66 -13.99
N PHE A 72 -2.09 5.14 -13.19
CA PHE A 72 -3.12 4.29 -12.59
C PHE A 72 -4.45 4.49 -13.32
N THR A 73 -5.10 3.39 -13.64
CA THR A 73 -6.43 3.40 -14.24
C THR A 73 -7.41 2.61 -13.39
N ASN A 74 -8.68 2.99 -13.45
CA ASN A 74 -9.77 2.25 -12.85
C ASN A 74 -10.28 1.14 -13.78
N LYS A 75 -11.34 0.46 -13.38
CA LYS A 75 -12.01 -0.60 -14.15
C LYS A 75 -12.41 -0.18 -15.58
N ASN A 76 -12.71 1.10 -15.81
CA ASN A 76 -13.12 1.60 -17.12
C ASN A 76 -11.91 1.97 -18.01
N GLY A 77 -10.72 2.00 -17.45
CA GLY A 77 -9.52 2.49 -18.12
C GLY A 77 -9.28 3.99 -17.96
N ASP A 78 -10.01 4.66 -17.06
CA ASP A 78 -9.85 6.09 -16.80
C ASP A 78 -8.80 6.31 -15.70
N ARG A 79 -7.94 7.33 -15.87
CA ARG A 79 -7.11 7.84 -14.77
C ARG A 79 -8.00 8.44 -13.69
N PHE A 80 -7.56 8.40 -12.45
CA PHE A 80 -8.33 8.95 -11.33
C PHE A 80 -7.46 9.72 -10.32
N VAL A 81 -6.17 9.88 -10.59
CA VAL A 81 -5.22 10.49 -9.67
C VAL A 81 -4.05 11.13 -10.42
N GLN A 82 -3.43 12.15 -9.81
CA GLN A 82 -2.09 12.58 -10.20
C GLN A 82 -1.05 11.60 -9.63
N GLU A 83 -0.25 10.99 -10.44
CA GLU A 83 0.75 10.00 -10.03
C GLU A 83 2.03 10.71 -9.54
N VAL A 84 2.01 11.29 -8.35
CA VAL A 84 3.13 12.05 -7.75
C VAL A 84 3.58 11.42 -6.45
N ASP A 85 2.69 11.34 -5.47
CA ASP A 85 2.96 10.78 -4.15
C ASP A 85 1.72 10.05 -3.64
N LYS A 86 1.96 8.95 -2.95
CA LYS A 86 0.88 8.17 -2.33
C LYS A 86 0.33 8.79 -1.05
N TRP A 87 1.07 9.69 -0.41
CA TRP A 87 0.75 10.20 0.91
C TRP A 87 0.14 11.60 0.89
N ASP A 88 0.58 12.44 -0.05
CA ASP A 88 0.11 13.81 -0.17
C ASP A 88 -0.07 14.19 -1.62
N LEU A 89 -1.32 14.29 -2.03
CA LEU A 89 -1.72 14.74 -3.36
C LEU A 89 -2.02 16.25 -3.40
N GLY A 90 -1.73 16.97 -2.32
CA GLY A 90 -2.05 18.40 -2.24
C GLY A 90 -3.54 18.73 -2.21
N THR A 91 -4.40 17.71 -2.16
CA THR A 91 -5.87 17.85 -2.26
C THR A 91 -6.60 17.50 -0.96
N GLY A 92 -5.86 17.15 0.09
CA GLY A 92 -6.44 16.59 1.32
C GLY A 92 -6.84 15.12 1.20
N TYR A 93 -6.77 14.55 0.01
CA TYR A 93 -6.99 13.12 -0.27
C TYR A 93 -5.66 12.44 -0.55
N ASN A 94 -5.54 11.16 -0.21
CA ASN A 94 -4.42 10.34 -0.65
C ASN A 94 -4.87 9.36 -1.75
N PHE A 95 -3.89 8.69 -2.31
CA PHE A 95 -4.11 7.66 -3.31
C PHE A 95 -5.12 6.59 -2.87
N TYR A 96 -5.06 6.15 -1.61
CA TYR A 96 -5.89 5.04 -1.13
C TYR A 96 -7.37 5.40 -1.05
N ASP A 97 -7.71 6.63 -0.62
CA ASP A 97 -9.11 7.08 -0.59
C ASP A 97 -9.67 7.18 -2.00
N LEU A 98 -8.90 7.74 -2.93
CA LEU A 98 -9.29 7.84 -4.33
C LEU A 98 -9.43 6.46 -4.99
N ALA A 99 -8.51 5.54 -4.67
CA ALA A 99 -8.56 4.18 -5.18
C ALA A 99 -9.75 3.39 -4.63
N LEU A 100 -10.06 3.53 -3.34
CA LEU A 100 -11.23 2.90 -2.71
C LEU A 100 -12.56 3.44 -3.27
N ALA A 101 -12.57 4.68 -3.75
CA ALA A 101 -13.74 5.29 -4.38
C ALA A 101 -13.97 4.84 -5.83
N GLN A 102 -12.99 4.13 -6.45
CA GLN A 102 -13.15 3.68 -7.82
C GLN A 102 -14.14 2.52 -7.95
N PRO A 103 -14.80 2.37 -9.11
CA PRO A 103 -15.75 1.29 -9.36
C PRO A 103 -15.13 -0.07 -9.06
N ASP A 104 -15.85 -0.88 -8.28
CA ASP A 104 -15.45 -2.21 -7.81
C ASP A 104 -14.08 -2.24 -7.07
N GLN A 105 -13.53 -1.06 -6.75
CA GLN A 105 -12.18 -0.90 -6.17
C GLN A 105 -11.10 -1.58 -7.04
N LEU A 106 -11.36 -1.66 -8.34
CA LEU A 106 -10.46 -2.30 -9.30
C LEU A 106 -9.54 -1.24 -9.91
N ILE A 107 -8.27 -1.39 -9.59
CA ILE A 107 -7.21 -0.48 -10.02
C ILE A 107 -6.17 -1.26 -10.81
N TRP A 108 -5.69 -0.65 -11.87
CA TRP A 108 -4.62 -1.16 -12.70
C TRP A 108 -3.46 -0.19 -12.75
N THR A 109 -2.27 -0.72 -12.84
CA THR A 109 -1.08 0.06 -13.19
C THR A 109 -0.73 -0.23 -14.63
N ILE A 110 -0.56 0.83 -15.39
CA ILE A 110 -0.27 0.76 -16.83
C ILE A 110 1.14 1.30 -17.08
N PHE A 111 1.93 0.54 -17.81
CA PHE A 111 3.27 0.93 -18.23
C PHE A 111 3.66 0.24 -19.54
N ASP A 112 4.81 0.63 -20.08
CA ASP A 112 5.35 0.10 -21.33
C ASP A 112 6.58 -0.80 -21.13
N ASP A 113 6.99 -1.50 -22.17
CA ASP A 113 8.16 -2.38 -22.18
C ASP A 113 9.46 -1.68 -21.76
N ALA A 114 9.63 -0.40 -22.13
CA ALA A 114 10.83 0.34 -21.73
C ALA A 114 10.89 0.52 -20.20
N THR A 115 9.75 0.73 -19.55
CA THR A 115 9.65 0.79 -18.11
C THR A 115 9.87 -0.58 -17.49
N ALA A 116 9.25 -1.63 -18.01
CA ALA A 116 9.44 -3.01 -17.55
C ALA A 116 10.91 -3.43 -17.59
N LYS A 117 11.60 -3.19 -18.69
CA LYS A 117 13.03 -3.49 -18.84
C LYS A 117 13.91 -2.69 -17.91
N LYS A 118 13.65 -1.39 -17.77
CA LYS A 118 14.43 -0.49 -16.89
C LYS A 118 14.44 -0.99 -15.44
N TYR A 119 13.31 -1.47 -14.96
CA TYR A 119 13.15 -1.91 -13.57
C TYR A 119 13.15 -3.43 -13.41
N ARG A 120 13.39 -4.18 -14.50
CA ARG A 120 13.41 -5.65 -14.51
C ARG A 120 12.10 -6.26 -13.99
N TRP A 121 10.97 -5.62 -14.29
CA TRP A 121 9.67 -6.15 -13.91
C TRP A 121 9.29 -7.28 -14.84
N SER A 122 8.79 -8.38 -14.24
CA SER A 122 8.22 -9.49 -14.98
C SER A 122 6.73 -9.60 -14.67
N THR A 123 5.94 -9.70 -15.73
CA THR A 123 4.49 -9.93 -15.67
C THR A 123 4.14 -11.42 -15.74
N LYS A 124 5.14 -12.29 -15.78
CA LYS A 124 4.99 -13.73 -15.96
C LYS A 124 5.26 -14.51 -14.66
N PRO A 125 4.64 -15.70 -14.51
CA PRO A 125 5.00 -16.63 -13.46
C PRO A 125 6.50 -17.00 -13.50
N PRO A 126 7.13 -17.26 -12.34
CA PRO A 126 6.56 -17.26 -10.99
C PRO A 126 6.54 -15.88 -10.30
N VAL A 127 6.95 -14.82 -11.01
CA VAL A 127 7.06 -13.47 -10.43
C VAL A 127 5.68 -12.83 -10.28
N CYS A 128 4.76 -13.10 -11.21
CA CYS A 128 3.38 -12.64 -11.15
C CYS A 128 2.43 -13.82 -11.34
N GLU A 129 1.40 -13.90 -10.53
CA GLU A 129 0.36 -14.92 -10.67
C GLU A 129 -0.43 -14.72 -11.97
N GLU A 130 -0.85 -15.82 -12.57
CA GLU A 130 -1.67 -15.79 -13.78
C GLU A 130 -2.99 -15.05 -13.53
N GLY A 131 -3.39 -14.23 -14.49
CA GLY A 131 -4.62 -13.44 -14.39
C GLY A 131 -4.49 -12.11 -13.62
N LEU A 132 -3.33 -11.80 -13.06
CA LEU A 132 -3.08 -10.54 -12.37
C LEU A 132 -2.27 -9.53 -13.20
N ALA A 133 -1.59 -9.99 -14.24
CA ALA A 133 -0.90 -9.14 -15.19
C ALA A 133 -1.22 -9.58 -16.63
N PHE A 134 -1.27 -8.60 -17.51
CA PHE A 134 -1.59 -8.78 -18.92
C PHE A 134 -0.61 -7.99 -19.78
N ASP A 135 -0.23 -8.54 -20.91
CA ASP A 135 0.64 -7.93 -21.89
C ASP A 135 -0.01 -7.92 -23.26
N ALA A 136 0.14 -6.87 -24.01
CA ALA A 136 -0.36 -6.78 -25.39
C ALA A 136 0.53 -5.90 -26.25
N ASN A 137 0.50 -6.10 -27.57
CA ASN A 137 1.25 -5.28 -28.52
C ASN A 137 0.58 -3.94 -28.82
N THR A 138 -0.72 -3.84 -28.53
CA THR A 138 -1.46 -2.59 -28.68
C THR A 138 -2.26 -2.26 -27.43
N LEU A 139 -2.56 -0.98 -27.21
CA LEU A 139 -3.39 -0.52 -26.09
C LEU A 139 -4.83 -0.98 -26.22
N ASP A 140 -5.35 -1.11 -27.45
CA ASP A 140 -6.69 -1.65 -27.70
C ASP A 140 -6.80 -3.12 -27.31
N GLU A 141 -5.78 -3.94 -27.63
CA GLU A 141 -5.73 -5.33 -27.20
C GLU A 141 -5.64 -5.43 -25.67
N LEU A 142 -4.78 -4.60 -25.07
CA LEU A 142 -4.63 -4.58 -23.61
C LEU A 142 -5.95 -4.18 -22.94
N GLY A 143 -6.64 -3.17 -23.47
CA GLY A 143 -7.94 -2.74 -22.98
C GLY A 143 -9.00 -3.85 -23.07
N LYS A 144 -9.00 -4.64 -24.15
CA LYS A 144 -9.89 -5.81 -24.28
C LYS A 144 -9.56 -6.91 -23.27
N LEU A 145 -8.27 -7.25 -23.11
CA LEU A 145 -7.83 -8.27 -22.15
C LEU A 145 -8.17 -7.93 -20.72
N THR A 146 -8.13 -6.64 -20.36
CA THR A 146 -8.36 -6.15 -18.99
C THR A 146 -9.76 -5.59 -18.77
N ASN A 147 -10.60 -5.61 -19.82
CA ASN A 147 -11.94 -5.03 -19.82
C ASN A 147 -11.94 -3.53 -19.44
N GLN A 148 -11.01 -2.78 -20.03
CA GLN A 148 -10.84 -1.33 -19.85
C GLN A 148 -11.12 -0.60 -21.18
N PRO A 149 -12.38 -0.26 -21.50
CA PRO A 149 -12.75 0.28 -22.80
C PRO A 149 -12.09 1.63 -23.12
N ASN A 150 -11.74 2.43 -22.12
CA ASN A 150 -11.17 3.76 -22.32
C ASN A 150 -9.63 3.79 -22.31
N LEU A 151 -8.96 2.62 -22.13
CA LEU A 151 -7.52 2.57 -21.87
C LEU A 151 -6.68 3.24 -22.95
N ALA A 152 -6.94 2.95 -24.22
CA ALA A 152 -6.16 3.51 -25.33
C ALA A 152 -6.27 5.04 -25.37
N GLN A 153 -7.47 5.58 -25.28
CA GLN A 153 -7.71 7.02 -25.25
C GLN A 153 -7.07 7.69 -24.02
N THR A 154 -7.14 7.04 -22.87
CA THR A 154 -6.53 7.53 -21.63
C THR A 154 -5.01 7.65 -21.75
N VAL A 155 -4.35 6.63 -22.31
CA VAL A 155 -2.89 6.64 -22.50
C VAL A 155 -2.49 7.68 -23.54
N GLU A 156 -3.21 7.81 -24.65
CA GLU A 156 -2.97 8.85 -25.66
C GLU A 156 -3.07 10.25 -25.03
N ARG A 157 -4.13 10.51 -24.29
CA ARG A 157 -4.34 11.76 -23.57
C ARG A 157 -3.21 12.04 -22.57
N TYR A 158 -2.80 11.04 -21.78
CA TYR A 158 -1.67 11.17 -20.87
C TYR A 158 -0.36 11.48 -21.60
N ASN A 159 -0.08 10.80 -22.70
CA ASN A 159 1.10 11.06 -23.51
C ASN A 159 1.14 12.49 -24.04
N ASN A 160 -0.01 13.05 -24.42
CA ASN A 160 -0.11 14.46 -24.80
C ASN A 160 0.21 15.41 -23.64
N PHE A 161 -0.19 15.08 -22.40
CA PHE A 161 0.19 15.85 -21.22
C PHE A 161 1.70 15.82 -20.96
N VAL A 162 2.35 14.68 -21.22
CA VAL A 162 3.82 14.57 -21.14
C VAL A 162 4.50 15.51 -22.14
N ASP A 163 3.98 15.59 -23.37
CA ASP A 163 4.53 16.47 -24.41
C ASP A 163 4.31 17.95 -24.09
N THR A 164 3.10 18.31 -23.70
CA THR A 164 2.72 19.70 -23.40
C THR A 164 3.15 20.18 -22.02
N LYS A 165 3.62 19.26 -21.16
CA LYS A 165 3.95 19.52 -19.76
C LYS A 165 2.79 20.11 -18.95
N ALA A 166 1.56 19.78 -19.32
CA ALA A 166 0.34 20.30 -18.71
C ALA A 166 -0.71 19.20 -18.58
N ASP A 167 -0.95 18.74 -17.36
CA ASP A 167 -2.02 17.78 -17.03
C ASP A 167 -3.27 18.54 -16.60
N SER A 168 -4.21 18.73 -17.53
CA SER A 168 -5.48 19.41 -17.26
C SER A 168 -6.48 18.56 -16.48
N ASP A 169 -6.24 17.25 -16.32
CA ASP A 169 -7.17 16.35 -15.64
C ASP A 169 -6.95 16.35 -14.12
N PHE A 170 -5.70 16.26 -13.71
CA PHE A 170 -5.35 16.10 -12.28
C PHE A 170 -4.28 17.08 -11.80
N GLY A 171 -3.76 17.94 -12.68
CA GLY A 171 -2.74 18.92 -12.29
C GLY A 171 -1.39 18.31 -11.94
N ARG A 172 -1.04 17.16 -12.52
CA ARG A 172 0.25 16.52 -12.26
C ARG A 172 1.40 17.47 -12.62
N PRO A 173 2.35 17.72 -11.70
CA PRO A 173 3.44 18.65 -11.94
C PRO A 173 4.30 18.27 -13.15
N ALA A 174 4.64 19.23 -14.00
CA ALA A 174 5.43 19.02 -15.22
C ALA A 174 6.75 18.25 -14.96
N ALA A 175 7.41 18.52 -13.84
CA ALA A 175 8.66 17.85 -13.46
C ALA A 175 8.51 16.33 -13.24
N THR A 176 7.30 15.86 -12.95
CA THR A 176 7.00 14.44 -12.72
C THR A 176 6.48 13.73 -13.97
N MET A 177 6.11 14.47 -14.99
CA MET A 177 5.69 13.95 -16.31
C MET A 177 6.90 13.74 -17.21
N THR A 178 7.69 12.72 -16.92
CA THR A 178 8.98 12.49 -17.57
C THR A 178 8.97 11.37 -18.59
N LYS A 179 7.90 10.58 -18.65
CA LYS A 179 7.87 9.33 -19.41
C LYS A 179 6.51 9.13 -20.07
N LYS A 180 6.52 8.94 -21.39
CA LYS A 180 5.37 8.44 -22.15
C LYS A 180 5.22 6.93 -22.04
N ILE A 181 4.04 6.42 -22.28
CA ILE A 181 3.71 5.00 -22.42
C ILE A 181 3.51 4.76 -23.93
N GLU A 182 4.56 4.34 -24.64
CA GLU A 182 4.55 4.30 -26.09
C GLU A 182 5.26 3.10 -26.72
N LYS A 183 5.98 2.29 -25.93
CA LYS A 183 6.78 1.17 -26.45
C LYS A 183 6.15 -0.17 -26.11
N ALA A 184 5.64 -0.85 -27.12
CA ALA A 184 5.11 -2.21 -26.97
C ALA A 184 6.19 -3.22 -26.55
N PRO A 185 5.83 -4.32 -25.88
CA PRO A 185 4.49 -4.59 -25.36
C PRO A 185 4.07 -3.62 -24.25
N PHE A 186 2.77 -3.37 -24.18
CA PHE A 186 2.15 -2.63 -23.08
C PHE A 186 1.72 -3.60 -22.00
N HIS A 187 1.77 -3.14 -20.76
CA HIS A 187 1.53 -3.96 -19.58
C HIS A 187 0.45 -3.34 -18.69
N ALA A 188 -0.44 -4.18 -18.21
CA ALA A 188 -1.40 -3.84 -17.18
C ALA A 188 -1.27 -4.82 -16.02
N VAL A 189 -1.04 -4.30 -14.82
CA VAL A 189 -0.95 -5.12 -13.61
C VAL A 189 -2.04 -4.70 -12.64
N ARG A 190 -2.85 -5.68 -12.23
CA ARG A 190 -3.94 -5.48 -11.28
C ARG A 190 -3.38 -5.14 -9.90
N CYS A 191 -3.74 -3.97 -9.39
CA CYS A 191 -3.45 -3.61 -8.01
C CYS A 191 -4.49 -4.22 -7.08
N VAL A 192 -4.05 -4.86 -6.02
CA VAL A 192 -4.90 -5.39 -4.97
C VAL A 192 -4.73 -4.57 -3.70
N LEU A 193 -5.85 -4.28 -3.04
CA LEU A 193 -5.82 -3.63 -1.75
C LEU A 193 -5.38 -4.64 -0.70
N ALA A 194 -4.28 -4.36 -0.03
CA ALA A 194 -3.73 -5.21 1.02
C ALA A 194 -3.46 -4.41 2.29
N VAL A 195 -3.68 -5.03 3.42
CA VAL A 195 -3.26 -4.48 4.72
C VAL A 195 -1.80 -4.87 4.94
N HIS A 196 -0.91 -3.86 4.97
CA HIS A 196 0.52 -4.09 5.14
C HIS A 196 0.88 -4.37 6.60
N ASN A 197 0.38 -3.55 7.50
CA ASN A 197 0.54 -3.73 8.94
C ASN A 197 -0.70 -3.22 9.68
N ILE A 198 -0.84 -3.65 10.93
CA ILE A 198 -1.92 -3.23 11.80
C ILE A 198 -1.33 -2.35 12.89
N SER A 199 -1.81 -1.10 12.99
CA SER A 199 -1.39 -0.16 14.05
C SER A 199 -2.24 -0.28 15.32
N ALA A 200 -3.29 -1.10 15.28
CA ALA A 200 -4.14 -1.39 16.44
C ALA A 200 -3.58 -2.58 17.22
N GLY A 201 -3.43 -2.44 18.51
CA GLY A 201 -2.92 -3.48 19.39
C GLY A 201 -3.28 -3.21 20.84
N LEU A 202 -2.69 -3.97 21.76
CA LEU A 202 -2.90 -3.79 23.18
C LEU A 202 -2.34 -2.44 23.65
N ALA A 203 -3.06 -1.77 24.53
CA ALA A 203 -2.58 -0.59 25.22
C ALA A 203 -1.39 -0.95 26.10
N ILE A 204 -0.29 -0.21 26.01
CA ILE A 204 0.90 -0.39 26.82
C ILE A 204 1.34 0.92 27.47
N ASN A 205 2.03 0.84 28.58
CA ASN A 205 2.76 1.97 29.19
C ASN A 205 4.16 2.14 28.59
N GLY A 206 4.95 3.09 29.14
CA GLY A 206 6.31 3.35 28.68
C GLY A 206 7.30 2.20 28.89
N ASP A 207 7.00 1.26 29.75
CA ASP A 207 7.80 0.09 30.07
C ASP A 207 7.39 -1.17 29.26
N GLY A 208 6.45 -1.03 28.33
CA GLY A 208 5.93 -2.13 27.52
C GLY A 208 4.93 -3.04 28.24
N GLN A 209 4.51 -2.70 29.48
CA GLN A 209 3.47 -3.45 30.19
C GLN A 209 2.10 -3.16 29.58
N VAL A 210 1.30 -4.19 29.40
CA VAL A 210 -0.11 -4.04 29.01
C VAL A 210 -0.88 -3.42 30.17
N ILE A 211 -1.70 -2.43 29.84
CA ILE A 211 -2.54 -1.73 30.82
C ILE A 211 -4.01 -2.09 30.66
N ASP A 212 -4.74 -2.07 31.77
CA ASP A 212 -6.19 -2.23 31.81
C ASP A 212 -6.94 -0.93 31.50
N ILE A 213 -8.29 -0.98 31.53
CA ILE A 213 -9.13 0.19 31.22
C ILE A 213 -9.00 1.33 32.24
N ASP A 214 -8.52 1.04 33.45
CA ASP A 214 -8.24 2.01 34.49
C ASP A 214 -6.79 2.55 34.39
N LEU A 215 -6.10 2.21 33.30
CA LEU A 215 -4.71 2.55 33.00
C LEU A 215 -3.70 1.98 33.99
N GLN A 216 -4.04 0.89 34.67
CA GLN A 216 -3.13 0.19 35.58
C GLN A 216 -2.38 -0.92 34.84
N PRO A 217 -1.08 -1.10 35.09
CA PRO A 217 -0.32 -2.20 34.52
C PRO A 217 -0.86 -3.54 34.98
N ILE A 218 -1.05 -4.47 34.03
CA ILE A 218 -1.39 -5.86 34.33
C ILE A 218 -0.10 -6.60 34.72
N PRO A 219 0.04 -7.09 35.96
CA PRO A 219 1.27 -7.69 36.41
C PRO A 219 1.74 -8.86 35.54
N GLY A 220 3.00 -8.84 35.11
CA GLY A 220 3.61 -9.91 34.32
C GLY A 220 3.16 -9.95 32.84
N LEU A 221 2.32 -9.02 32.39
CA LEU A 221 1.86 -8.97 30.98
C LEU A 221 2.52 -7.84 30.22
N TYR A 222 3.25 -8.18 29.16
CA TYR A 222 3.95 -7.26 28.28
C TYR A 222 3.53 -7.47 26.84
N ALA A 223 3.59 -6.42 26.01
CA ALA A 223 3.38 -6.52 24.59
C ALA A 223 4.36 -5.63 23.82
N ALA A 224 4.81 -6.15 22.67
CA ALA A 224 5.68 -5.44 21.75
C ALA A 224 5.32 -5.77 20.28
N GLY A 225 5.92 -5.07 19.34
CA GLY A 225 5.66 -5.26 17.92
C GLY A 225 4.22 -4.93 17.54
N GLU A 226 3.66 -5.61 16.56
CA GLU A 226 2.29 -5.36 16.10
C GLU A 226 1.20 -5.75 17.11
N SER A 227 1.54 -6.49 18.15
CA SER A 227 0.61 -6.79 19.25
C SER A 227 0.41 -5.60 20.19
N ALA A 228 1.33 -4.64 20.19
CA ALA A 228 1.24 -3.40 20.97
C ALA A 228 0.72 -2.25 20.07
N GLY A 229 -0.36 -1.63 20.47
CA GLY A 229 -0.98 -0.54 19.71
C GLY A 229 -0.19 0.75 19.73
N GLY A 230 -0.27 1.53 18.65
CA GLY A 230 0.36 2.85 18.57
C GLY A 230 1.87 2.83 18.30
N ILE A 231 2.48 1.68 18.12
CA ILE A 231 3.91 1.57 17.84
C ILE A 231 4.15 1.75 16.33
N GLY A 232 4.80 2.86 15.99
CA GLY A 232 5.28 3.12 14.65
C GLY A 232 6.72 2.64 14.47
N GLY A 233 7.19 2.58 13.21
CA GLY A 233 8.60 2.34 12.90
C GLY A 233 8.95 0.89 12.50
N GLY A 234 7.95 0.06 12.26
CA GLY A 234 8.15 -1.31 11.73
C GLY A 234 9.05 -2.15 12.64
N VAL A 235 10.01 -2.87 12.05
CA VAL A 235 10.94 -3.74 12.79
C VAL A 235 11.70 -2.98 13.87
N THR A 236 12.22 -1.80 13.57
CA THR A 236 12.99 -0.99 14.53
C THR A 236 12.17 -0.62 15.76
N GLY A 237 10.93 -0.12 15.56
CA GLY A 237 10.03 0.21 16.66
C GLY A 237 9.68 -1.02 17.50
N SER A 238 9.43 -2.15 16.84
CA SER A 238 9.15 -3.43 17.51
C SER A 238 10.31 -3.91 18.38
N MET A 239 11.55 -3.78 17.89
CA MET A 239 12.75 -4.15 18.62
C MET A 239 12.98 -3.26 19.86
N ILE A 240 12.82 -1.92 19.69
CA ILE A 240 13.00 -0.97 20.78
C ILE A 240 12.02 -1.27 21.93
N VAL A 241 10.73 -1.44 21.63
CA VAL A 241 9.73 -1.74 22.67
C VAL A 241 9.96 -3.12 23.29
N GLY A 242 10.37 -4.10 22.48
CA GLY A 242 10.76 -5.42 22.99
C GLY A 242 11.94 -5.36 23.97
N GLN A 243 12.93 -4.53 23.67
CA GLN A 243 14.07 -4.31 24.57
C GLN A 243 13.65 -3.64 25.87
N ILE A 244 12.88 -2.56 25.79
CA ILE A 244 12.35 -1.85 26.97
C ILE A 244 11.56 -2.80 27.88
N ALA A 245 10.66 -3.60 27.30
CA ALA A 245 9.88 -4.58 28.05
C ALA A 245 10.77 -5.63 28.74
N ALA A 246 11.80 -6.12 28.07
CA ALA A 246 12.74 -7.09 28.63
C ALA A 246 13.58 -6.49 29.75
N GLU A 247 14.09 -5.29 29.59
CA GLU A 247 14.85 -4.57 30.61
C GLU A 247 14.00 -4.31 31.87
N HIS A 248 12.75 -3.87 31.70
CA HIS A 248 11.84 -3.67 32.82
C HIS A 248 11.55 -5.01 33.57
N LEU A 249 11.30 -6.08 32.80
CA LEU A 249 11.01 -7.42 33.39
C LEU A 249 12.19 -7.98 34.19
N THR A 250 13.42 -7.68 33.79
CA THR A 250 14.62 -8.21 34.45
C THR A 250 15.08 -7.41 35.65
N ASN A 251 14.65 -6.14 35.74
CA ASN A 251 15.06 -5.23 36.83
C ASN A 251 14.01 -5.11 37.97
N ASN A 252 12.86 -5.74 37.81
CA ASN A 252 11.77 -5.80 38.79
C ASN A 252 11.31 -7.26 39.06
#